data_d09f3eb55510d65042e4a5ad65f41718
#
_entry.id   d09f3eb55510d65042e4a5ad65f41718
#
_cell.length_a   1.000
_cell.length_b   1.000
_cell.length_c   1.000
_cell.angle_alpha   90.00
_cell.angle_beta   90.00
_cell.angle_gamma   90.00
#
_symmetry.space_group_name_H-M   'P 1'
#
loop_
_entity.id
_entity.type
_entity.pdbx_description
1 polymer ?
#
loop_
_entity_poly.entity_id
_entity_poly.type
_entity_poly.pdbx_seq_one_letter_code
_entity_poly.pdbx_strand_id
1 'polypeptide(L)'
;MTAEEFVKAVKAEKEVSLELYFSKHHETLIGNLINDIIENGATRDNLHELINQVLNENCYSLLMALDGEASLGDTQISYKLFDEEENELTGSGEIESAAYEQFMQ
;
A
#
# COMPACT_ATOMS: atom_id res chain seq x y z
N MET A 1 -18.42 -2.38 -6.80
CA MET A 1 -17.35 -2.23 -5.79
C MET A 1 -17.55 -0.93 -5.03
N THR A 2 -17.33 -0.96 -3.73
CA THR A 2 -17.34 0.26 -2.91
C THR A 2 -15.91 0.77 -2.70
N ALA A 3 -15.79 2.02 -2.26
CA ALA A 3 -14.48 2.59 -1.90
C ALA A 3 -13.80 1.74 -0.82
N GLU A 4 -14.55 1.29 0.20
CA GLU A 4 -14.03 0.44 1.25
C GLU A 4 -13.48 -0.88 0.70
N GLU A 5 -14.20 -1.52 -0.20
CA GLU A 5 -13.76 -2.76 -0.83
C GLU A 5 -12.49 -2.55 -1.66
N PHE A 6 -12.40 -1.41 -2.36
CA PHE A 6 -11.21 -1.05 -3.12
C PHE A 6 -10.00 -0.92 -2.20
N VAL A 7 -10.12 -0.18 -1.10
CA VAL A 7 -9.03 0.01 -0.15
C VAL A 7 -8.62 -1.31 0.50
N LYS A 8 -9.57 -2.17 0.82
CA LYS A 8 -9.27 -3.51 1.35
C LYS A 8 -8.51 -4.36 0.35
N ALA A 9 -8.82 -4.21 -0.95
CA ALA A 9 -8.08 -4.91 -2.00
C ALA A 9 -6.64 -4.39 -2.10
N VAL A 10 -6.43 -3.09 -1.97
CA VAL A 10 -5.08 -2.50 -1.91
C VAL A 10 -4.30 -3.05 -0.72
N LYS A 11 -4.95 -3.12 0.45
CA LYS A 11 -4.33 -3.69 1.65
C LYS A 11 -3.94 -5.15 1.44
N ALA A 12 -4.84 -5.94 0.85
CA ALA A 12 -4.57 -7.35 0.56
C ALA A 12 -3.38 -7.50 -0.40
N GLU A 13 -3.28 -6.67 -1.43
CA GLU A 13 -2.15 -6.69 -2.37
C GLU A 13 -0.84 -6.35 -1.67
N LYS A 14 -0.85 -5.37 -0.77
CA LYS A 14 0.32 -5.02 0.04
C LYS A 14 0.77 -6.21 0.90
N GLU A 15 -0.17 -6.90 1.53
CA GLU A 15 0.16 -8.07 2.35
C GLU A 15 0.76 -9.20 1.51
N VAL A 16 0.23 -9.43 0.32
CA VAL A 16 0.76 -10.42 -0.61
C VAL A 16 2.21 -10.07 -1.00
N SER A 17 2.48 -8.81 -1.33
CA SER A 17 3.81 -8.36 -1.69
C SER A 17 4.80 -8.54 -0.54
N LEU A 18 4.41 -8.15 0.67
CA LEU A 18 5.25 -8.28 1.86
C LEU A 18 5.61 -9.74 2.12
N GLU A 19 4.63 -10.63 2.05
CA GLU A 19 4.84 -12.07 2.24
C GLU A 19 5.78 -12.63 1.17
N LEU A 20 5.60 -12.22 -0.07
CA LEU A 20 6.44 -12.67 -1.19
C LEU A 20 7.90 -12.28 -0.99
N TYR A 21 8.15 -11.04 -0.54
CA TYR A 21 9.52 -10.55 -0.32
C TYR A 21 10.29 -11.35 0.75
N PHE A 22 9.58 -11.89 1.74
CA PHE A 22 10.17 -12.67 2.82
C PHE A 22 10.05 -14.18 2.62
N SER A 23 9.47 -14.61 1.51
CA SER A 23 9.29 -16.04 1.21
C SER A 23 10.61 -16.68 0.81
N LYS A 24 10.87 -17.88 1.35
CA LYS A 24 12.02 -18.69 0.96
C LYS A 24 11.77 -19.48 -0.32
N HIS A 25 10.51 -19.54 -0.75
CA HIS A 25 10.10 -20.33 -1.92
C HIS A 25 10.02 -19.53 -3.21
N HIS A 26 10.13 -18.20 -3.11
CA HIS A 26 10.06 -17.30 -4.27
C HIS A 26 11.28 -16.40 -4.27
N GLU A 27 11.97 -16.37 -5.40
CA GLU A 27 13.11 -15.49 -5.57
C GLU A 27 12.66 -14.18 -6.20
N THR A 28 12.92 -13.08 -5.49
CA THR A 28 12.66 -11.72 -5.97
C THR A 28 13.89 -10.88 -5.74
N LEU A 29 14.03 -9.79 -6.49
CA LEU A 29 15.13 -8.85 -6.27
C LEU A 29 15.07 -8.29 -4.83
N ILE A 30 13.89 -7.91 -4.36
CA ILE A 30 13.71 -7.38 -3.01
C ILE A 30 14.09 -8.44 -1.97
N GLY A 31 13.65 -9.69 -2.15
CA GLY A 31 14.00 -10.79 -1.25
C GLY A 31 15.50 -11.05 -1.19
N ASN A 32 16.18 -10.96 -2.33
CA ASN A 32 17.64 -11.11 -2.38
C ASN A 32 18.35 -9.99 -1.62
N LEU A 33 17.88 -8.74 -1.75
CA LEU A 33 18.42 -7.61 -1.01
C LEU A 33 18.19 -7.77 0.51
N ILE A 34 17.02 -8.25 0.89
CA ILE A 34 16.70 -8.53 2.29
C ILE A 34 17.69 -9.54 2.87
N ASN A 35 17.94 -10.65 2.14
CA ASN A 35 18.86 -11.67 2.59
C ASN A 35 20.27 -11.12 2.74
N ASP A 36 20.74 -10.31 1.80
CA ASP A 36 22.06 -9.68 1.87
C ASP A 36 22.18 -8.79 3.11
N ILE A 37 21.15 -8.01 3.42
CA ILE A 37 21.15 -7.11 4.57
C ILE A 37 21.15 -7.92 5.88
N ILE A 38 20.41 -9.02 5.93
CA ILE A 38 20.40 -9.91 7.09
C ILE A 38 21.79 -10.54 7.29
N GLU A 39 22.44 -10.97 6.23
CA GLU A 39 23.80 -11.51 6.29
C GLU A 39 24.80 -10.49 6.82
N ASN A 40 24.53 -9.21 6.62
CA ASN A 40 25.38 -8.11 7.10
C ASN A 40 24.97 -7.61 8.49
N GLY A 41 24.15 -8.34 9.23
CA GLY A 41 23.90 -8.10 10.65
C GLY A 41 22.53 -7.59 11.04
N ALA A 42 21.67 -7.25 10.08
CA ALA A 42 20.30 -6.82 10.39
C ALA A 42 19.45 -8.03 10.77
N THR A 43 18.43 -7.82 11.60
CA THR A 43 17.49 -8.89 11.94
C THR A 43 16.36 -8.92 10.93
N ARG A 44 15.82 -10.11 10.70
CA ARG A 44 14.65 -10.31 9.84
C ARG A 44 13.45 -9.51 10.35
N ASP A 45 13.23 -9.52 11.67
CA ASP A 45 12.11 -8.81 12.28
C ASP A 45 12.18 -7.30 12.07
N ASN A 46 13.35 -6.70 12.22
CA ASN A 46 13.53 -5.26 12.00
C ASN A 46 13.31 -4.88 10.55
N LEU A 47 13.79 -5.70 9.61
CA LEU A 47 13.56 -5.45 8.19
C LEU A 47 12.10 -5.61 7.82
N HIS A 48 11.44 -6.63 8.36
CA HIS A 48 10.02 -6.84 8.11
C HIS A 48 9.22 -5.63 8.60
N GLU A 49 9.50 -5.14 9.79
CA GLU A 49 8.83 -3.96 10.35
C GLU A 49 9.07 -2.73 9.48
N LEU A 50 10.31 -2.49 9.08
CA LEU A 50 10.65 -1.35 8.24
C LEU A 50 9.90 -1.39 6.90
N ILE A 51 9.97 -2.52 6.21
CA ILE A 51 9.33 -2.65 4.89
C ILE A 51 7.82 -2.56 5.01
N ASN A 52 7.26 -3.17 6.05
CA ASN A 52 5.82 -3.09 6.30
C ASN A 52 5.38 -1.63 6.48
N GLN A 53 6.11 -0.86 7.29
CA GLN A 53 5.78 0.55 7.53
C GLN A 53 5.94 1.40 6.25
N VAL A 54 7.00 1.17 5.49
CA VAL A 54 7.19 1.88 4.21
C VAL A 54 6.03 1.62 3.27
N LEU A 55 5.61 0.37 3.13
CA LEU A 55 4.49 0.01 2.27
C LEU A 55 3.18 0.61 2.77
N ASN A 56 2.94 0.58 4.08
CA ASN A 56 1.73 1.17 4.67
C ASN A 56 1.66 2.66 4.39
N GLU A 57 2.73 3.39 4.65
CA GLU A 57 2.76 4.83 4.45
C GLU A 57 2.60 5.21 2.98
N ASN A 58 3.27 4.46 2.09
CA ASN A 58 3.18 4.72 0.67
C ASN A 58 1.77 4.44 0.11
N CYS A 59 1.17 3.32 0.50
CA CYS A 59 -0.20 3.02 0.11
C CYS A 59 -1.18 4.07 0.62
N TYR A 60 -1.03 4.48 1.88
CA TYR A 60 -1.88 5.50 2.47
C TYR A 60 -1.77 6.83 1.71
N SER A 61 -0.54 7.28 1.44
CA SER A 61 -0.30 8.54 0.73
C SER A 61 -0.92 8.53 -0.67
N LEU A 62 -0.76 7.42 -1.40
CA LEU A 62 -1.34 7.28 -2.74
C LEU A 62 -2.87 7.30 -2.69
N LEU A 63 -3.47 6.62 -1.71
CA LEU A 63 -4.92 6.60 -1.57
C LEU A 63 -5.48 7.97 -1.20
N MET A 64 -4.78 8.71 -0.35
CA MET A 64 -5.15 10.09 0.00
C MET A 64 -5.10 10.99 -1.23
N ALA A 65 -4.05 10.87 -2.04
CA ALA A 65 -3.93 11.64 -3.28
C ALA A 65 -5.04 11.29 -4.27
N LEU A 66 -5.36 10.00 -4.38
CA LEU A 66 -6.42 9.52 -5.27
C LEU A 66 -7.78 10.10 -4.90
N ASP A 67 -8.06 10.27 -3.60
CA ASP A 67 -9.33 10.83 -3.14
C ASP A 67 -9.32 12.38 -3.09
N GLY A 68 -8.25 13.00 -3.58
CA GLY A 68 -8.14 14.46 -3.66
C GLY A 68 -7.75 15.15 -2.37
N GLU A 69 -7.37 14.40 -1.34
CA GLU A 69 -7.04 14.93 -0.01
C GLU A 69 -5.57 15.32 0.15
N ALA A 70 -4.73 14.93 -0.82
CA ALA A 70 -3.30 15.23 -0.80
C ALA A 70 -2.77 15.38 -2.21
N SER A 71 -1.57 15.95 -2.33
CA SER A 71 -0.89 16.04 -3.62
C SER A 71 -0.31 14.69 -4.04
N LEU A 72 -0.34 14.43 -5.33
CA LEU A 72 0.41 13.33 -5.92
C LEU A 72 1.69 13.93 -6.53
N GLY A 73 2.81 13.71 -5.89
CA GLY A 73 4.02 14.46 -6.21
C GLY A 73 3.76 15.94 -5.94
N ASP A 74 3.97 16.78 -6.95
CA ASP A 74 3.74 18.22 -6.85
C ASP A 74 2.38 18.64 -7.40
N THR A 75 1.52 17.67 -7.76
CA THR A 75 0.24 17.94 -8.42
C THR A 75 -0.92 17.73 -7.46
N GLN A 76 -1.74 18.77 -7.32
CA GLN A 76 -2.95 18.72 -6.50
C GLN A 76 -4.16 18.88 -7.43
N ILE A 77 -4.71 17.76 -7.86
CA ILE A 77 -5.93 17.71 -8.69
C ILE A 77 -6.86 16.63 -8.16
N SER A 78 -8.09 16.65 -8.58
CA SER A 78 -9.05 15.59 -8.26
C SER A 78 -8.99 14.51 -9.32
N TYR A 79 -9.07 13.27 -8.88
CA TYR A 79 -9.11 12.10 -9.75
C TYR A 79 -10.47 11.44 -9.66
N LYS A 80 -10.88 10.78 -10.73
CA LYS A 80 -12.11 10.00 -10.75
C LYS A 80 -11.76 8.56 -11.10
N LEU A 81 -12.08 7.65 -10.19
CA LEU A 81 -11.85 6.22 -10.38
C LEU A 81 -13.20 5.52 -10.40
N PHE A 82 -13.42 4.72 -11.43
CA PHE A 82 -14.63 3.93 -11.59
C PHE A 82 -14.27 2.46 -11.66
N ASP A 83 -15.13 1.61 -11.14
CA ASP A 83 -15.01 0.18 -11.38
C ASP A 83 -15.59 -0.18 -12.76
N GLU A 84 -15.60 -1.46 -13.13
CA GLU A 84 -16.10 -1.89 -14.45
C GLU A 84 -17.60 -1.70 -14.63
N GLU A 85 -18.34 -1.52 -13.54
CA GLU A 85 -19.78 -1.26 -13.55
C GLU A 85 -20.12 0.23 -13.47
N GLU A 86 -19.10 1.08 -13.67
CA GLU A 86 -19.25 2.54 -13.65
C GLU A 86 -19.62 3.13 -12.29
N ASN A 87 -19.32 2.42 -11.20
CA ASN A 87 -19.45 2.97 -9.84
C ASN A 87 -18.25 3.85 -9.55
N GLU A 88 -18.48 5.11 -9.20
CA GLU A 88 -17.39 6.01 -8.83
C GLU A 88 -16.92 5.70 -7.40
N LEU A 89 -15.61 5.51 -7.23
CA LEU A 89 -15.00 5.16 -5.95
C LEU A 89 -14.38 6.36 -5.25
N THR A 90 -14.14 7.45 -5.97
CA THR A 90 -13.49 8.66 -5.46
C THR A 90 -14.49 9.79 -5.23
N GLY A 91 -14.05 10.83 -4.50
CA GLY A 91 -14.80 12.07 -4.37
C GLY A 91 -15.76 12.16 -3.20
N SER A 92 -15.97 11.08 -2.45
CA SER A 92 -16.88 11.06 -1.30
C SER A 92 -16.17 11.14 0.05
N GLY A 93 -14.83 11.00 0.06
CA GLY A 93 -14.05 10.88 1.29
C GLY A 93 -14.03 9.48 1.87
N GLU A 94 -14.69 8.52 1.23
CA GLU A 94 -14.74 7.14 1.73
C GLU A 94 -13.42 6.40 1.54
N ILE A 95 -12.66 6.70 0.46
CA ILE A 95 -11.31 6.14 0.30
C ILE A 95 -10.42 6.62 1.43
N GLU A 96 -10.44 7.90 1.75
CA GLU A 96 -9.68 8.48 2.85
C GLU A 96 -9.99 7.78 4.17
N SER A 97 -11.26 7.65 4.53
CA SER A 97 -11.68 7.01 5.77
C SER A 97 -11.24 5.56 5.84
N ALA A 98 -11.46 4.82 4.76
CA ALA A 98 -11.08 3.41 4.70
C ALA A 98 -9.56 3.24 4.72
N ALA A 99 -8.82 4.11 4.05
CA ALA A 99 -7.37 4.08 4.04
C ALA A 99 -6.79 4.30 5.45
N TYR A 100 -7.34 5.27 6.18
CA TYR A 100 -6.93 5.50 7.56
C TYR A 100 -7.17 4.25 8.41
N GLU A 101 -8.35 3.66 8.32
CA GLU A 101 -8.71 2.48 9.07
C GLU A 101 -7.80 1.29 8.74
N GLN A 102 -7.50 1.06 7.46
CA GLN A 102 -6.73 -0.11 7.02
C GLN A 102 -5.21 0.04 7.20
N PHE A 103 -4.68 1.24 7.09
CA PHE A 103 -3.23 1.45 7.05
C PHE A 103 -2.66 2.21 8.24
N MET A 104 -3.46 2.96 8.97
CA MET A 104 -2.95 3.85 10.02
C MET A 104 -3.45 3.51 11.44
N GLN A 105 -4.28 2.49 11.56
CA GLN A 105 -4.72 2.00 12.88
C GLN A 105 -4.04 0.70 13.26
#